data_a5c70056133d68e58d8611ae93e1210e
#
_entry.id   a5c70056133d68e58d8611ae93e1210e
#
_cell.length_a   1.000
_cell.length_b   1.000
_cell.length_c   1.000
_cell.angle_alpha   90.00
_cell.angle_beta   90.00
_cell.angle_gamma   90.00
#
_symmetry.space_group_name_H-M   'P 1'
#
loop_
_entity.id
_entity.type
_entity.pdbx_description
1 polymer ?
#
loop_
_entity_poly.entity_id
_entity_poly.type
_entity_poly.pdbx_seq_one_letter_code
_entity_poly.pdbx_strand_id
1 'polypeptide(L)'
;MNRLILNFTAYFLIPLSTVLFAWDSNWLTTNFSVLSNGMERKNAFAFWGLLVGVYFFCILHQISRKIVPAPRGISLISLSLLLLVCGVVTPYLPENFPFPSFLHVVFSFLSAVCLSVFLILLLWQLAQRFPGQYSAYLWGLAMILFSSVCLLAAAGIVSSALE
;
A
#
# COMPACT_ATOMS: atom_id res chain seq x y z
N MET A 1 17.50 -11.68 4.68
CA MET A 1 17.54 -10.94 3.41
C MET A 1 18.65 -9.90 3.50
N ASN A 2 19.45 -9.74 2.44
CA ASN A 2 20.60 -8.82 2.43
C ASN A 2 20.11 -7.36 2.56
N ARG A 3 20.69 -6.59 3.52
CA ARG A 3 20.31 -5.17 3.75
C ARG A 3 20.51 -4.30 2.51
N LEU A 4 21.52 -4.61 1.70
CA LEU A 4 21.81 -3.88 0.48
C LEU A 4 20.68 -4.04 -0.55
N ILE A 5 20.17 -5.27 -0.74
CA ILE A 5 19.03 -5.55 -1.63
C ILE A 5 17.77 -4.82 -1.13
N LEU A 6 17.51 -4.85 0.19
CA LEU A 6 16.36 -4.15 0.76
C LEU A 6 16.40 -2.64 0.50
N ASN A 7 17.56 -2.02 0.78
CA ASN A 7 17.73 -0.59 0.59
C ASN A 7 17.65 -0.20 -0.90
N PHE A 8 18.27 -1.00 -1.77
CA PHE A 8 18.19 -0.77 -3.21
C PHE A 8 16.74 -0.85 -3.72
N THR A 9 15.99 -1.84 -3.25
CA THR A 9 14.57 -1.98 -3.62
C THR A 9 13.77 -0.78 -3.11
N ALA A 10 13.97 -0.33 -1.86
CA ALA A 10 13.23 0.77 -1.26
C ALA A 10 13.51 2.12 -1.91
N TYR A 11 14.79 2.44 -2.07
CA TYR A 11 15.22 3.79 -2.44
C TYR A 11 15.39 3.99 -3.94
N PHE A 12 15.47 2.90 -4.71
CA PHE A 12 15.68 2.98 -6.14
C PHE A 12 14.61 2.25 -6.94
N LEU A 13 14.42 0.95 -6.73
CA LEU A 13 13.57 0.13 -7.60
C LEU A 13 12.09 0.52 -7.51
N ILE A 14 11.55 0.66 -6.28
CA ILE A 14 10.13 1.03 -6.09
C ILE A 14 9.86 2.45 -6.60
N PRO A 15 10.60 3.51 -6.19
CA PRO A 15 10.36 4.85 -6.70
C PRO A 15 10.50 4.94 -8.23
N LEU A 16 11.55 4.33 -8.80
CA LEU A 16 11.75 4.33 -10.24
C LEU A 16 10.60 3.64 -10.99
N SER A 17 10.18 2.46 -10.54
CA SER A 17 9.06 1.74 -11.16
C SER A 17 7.75 2.52 -11.05
N THR A 18 7.50 3.22 -9.92
CA THR A 18 6.33 4.06 -9.71
C THR A 18 6.32 5.25 -10.69
N VAL A 19 7.45 5.96 -10.80
CA VAL A 19 7.57 7.09 -11.72
C VAL A 19 7.40 6.62 -13.17
N LEU A 20 8.07 5.54 -13.57
CA LEU A 20 7.96 5.00 -14.94
C LEU A 20 6.53 4.55 -15.26
N PHE A 21 5.83 3.96 -14.31
CA PHE A 21 4.44 3.54 -14.49
C PHE A 21 3.50 4.74 -14.67
N ALA A 22 3.72 5.83 -13.93
CA ALA A 22 2.86 7.01 -13.90
C ALA A 22 3.33 8.15 -14.84
N TRP A 23 4.40 7.96 -15.63
CA TRP A 23 5.09 9.02 -16.37
C TRP A 23 4.18 9.89 -17.24
N ASP A 24 3.25 9.28 -17.98
CA ASP A 24 2.35 9.98 -18.92
C ASP A 24 0.98 10.32 -18.31
N SER A 25 0.85 10.31 -16.98
CA SER A 25 -0.43 10.51 -16.31
C SER A 25 -0.50 11.81 -15.52
N ASN A 26 -1.70 12.33 -15.38
CA ASN A 26 -1.95 13.42 -14.43
C ASN A 26 -2.15 12.82 -13.02
N TRP A 27 -1.13 12.94 -12.19
CA TRP A 27 -1.08 12.36 -10.84
C TRP A 27 -2.19 12.81 -9.89
N LEU A 28 -2.81 13.96 -10.15
CA LEU A 28 -3.87 14.50 -9.30
C LEU A 28 -5.27 14.05 -9.71
N THR A 29 -5.45 13.67 -10.97
CA THR A 29 -6.79 13.35 -11.52
C THR A 29 -6.94 11.91 -11.99
N THR A 30 -5.85 11.15 -12.06
CA THR A 30 -5.84 9.76 -12.52
C THR A 30 -5.32 8.85 -11.43
N ASN A 31 -5.92 7.70 -11.21
CA ASN A 31 -5.43 6.67 -10.30
C ASN A 31 -4.69 5.54 -11.06
N PHE A 32 -3.87 4.78 -10.36
CA PHE A 32 -3.08 3.70 -10.95
C PHE A 32 -3.97 2.59 -11.55
N SER A 33 -5.13 2.35 -10.95
CA SER A 33 -6.08 1.37 -11.46
C SER A 33 -6.67 1.76 -12.81
N VAL A 34 -6.92 3.06 -13.05
CA VAL A 34 -7.34 3.58 -14.35
C VAL A 34 -6.20 3.49 -15.36
N LEU A 35 -4.97 3.80 -14.95
CA LEU A 35 -3.78 3.66 -15.81
C LEU A 35 -3.56 2.21 -16.28
N SER A 36 -3.92 1.23 -15.46
CA SER A 36 -3.79 -0.20 -15.76
C SER A 36 -4.79 -0.70 -16.81
N ASN A 37 -5.84 0.06 -17.12
CA ASN A 37 -6.91 -0.36 -18.05
C ASN A 37 -6.43 -0.46 -19.52
N GLY A 38 -5.34 0.23 -19.88
CA GLY A 38 -4.67 0.00 -21.16
C GLY A 38 -4.08 -1.41 -21.20
N MET A 39 -4.38 -2.19 -22.27
CA MET A 39 -3.90 -3.58 -22.39
C MET A 39 -2.38 -3.71 -22.20
N GLU A 40 -1.61 -2.72 -22.62
CA GLU A 40 -0.14 -2.70 -22.52
C GLU A 40 0.35 -2.44 -21.09
N ARG A 41 -0.44 -1.78 -20.24
CA ARG A 41 -0.03 -1.38 -18.88
C ARG A 41 -0.49 -2.34 -17.78
N LYS A 42 -1.41 -3.25 -18.09
CA LYS A 42 -1.94 -4.21 -17.10
C LYS A 42 -0.86 -5.07 -16.44
N ASN A 43 0.06 -5.58 -17.25
CA ASN A 43 1.17 -6.40 -16.76
C ASN A 43 2.16 -5.56 -15.94
N ALA A 44 2.41 -4.31 -16.33
CA ALA A 44 3.27 -3.38 -15.60
C ALA A 44 2.66 -3.04 -14.23
N PHE A 45 1.34 -2.81 -14.16
CA PHE A 45 0.62 -2.58 -12.92
C PHE A 45 0.68 -3.80 -11.98
N ALA A 46 0.40 -5.00 -12.52
CA ALA A 46 0.49 -6.23 -11.75
C ALA A 46 1.90 -6.47 -11.20
N PHE A 47 2.92 -6.24 -12.02
CA PHE A 47 4.31 -6.35 -11.60
C PHE A 47 4.65 -5.33 -10.51
N TRP A 48 4.28 -4.06 -10.68
CA TRP A 48 4.49 -2.99 -9.70
C TRP A 48 3.80 -3.32 -8.38
N GLY A 49 2.51 -3.67 -8.41
CA GLY A 49 1.73 -4.00 -7.22
C GLY A 49 2.29 -5.21 -6.45
N LEU A 50 2.73 -6.26 -7.17
CA LEU A 50 3.38 -7.41 -6.56
C LEU A 50 4.74 -7.06 -5.97
N LEU A 51 5.56 -6.28 -6.67
CA LEU A 51 6.86 -5.82 -6.19
C LEU A 51 6.71 -5.06 -4.86
N VAL A 52 5.83 -4.07 -4.83
CA VAL A 52 5.56 -3.23 -3.65
C VAL A 52 4.97 -4.08 -2.52
N GLY A 53 3.94 -4.89 -2.82
CA GLY A 53 3.28 -5.74 -1.83
C GLY A 53 4.21 -6.76 -1.19
N VAL A 54 4.98 -7.50 -1.99
CA VAL A 54 5.96 -8.49 -1.49
C VAL A 54 7.07 -7.80 -0.69
N TYR A 55 7.56 -6.66 -1.16
CA TYR A 55 8.59 -5.90 -0.45
C TYR A 55 8.10 -5.51 0.97
N PHE A 56 6.95 -4.85 1.07
CA PHE A 56 6.39 -4.45 2.36
C PHE A 56 6.06 -5.65 3.24
N PHE A 57 5.47 -6.71 2.67
CA PHE A 57 5.20 -7.94 3.41
C PHE A 57 6.47 -8.51 4.04
N CYS A 58 7.56 -8.64 3.26
CA CYS A 58 8.82 -9.18 3.75
C CYS A 58 9.42 -8.35 4.88
N ILE A 59 9.42 -7.01 4.75
CA ILE A 59 9.97 -6.11 5.77
C ILE A 59 9.11 -6.15 7.04
N LEU A 60 7.80 -5.96 6.90
CA LEU A 60 6.90 -5.91 8.04
C LEU A 60 6.84 -7.26 8.76
N HIS A 61 6.90 -8.37 8.03
CA HIS A 61 7.00 -9.70 8.61
C HIS A 61 8.29 -9.89 9.43
N GLN A 62 9.44 -9.45 8.90
CA GLN A 62 10.72 -9.53 9.63
C GLN A 62 10.70 -8.66 10.89
N ILE A 63 10.17 -7.44 10.81
CA ILE A 63 10.05 -6.53 11.95
C ILE A 63 9.11 -7.13 12.99
N SER A 64 7.94 -7.59 12.56
CA SER A 64 6.92 -8.19 13.44
C SER A 64 7.48 -9.37 14.22
N ARG A 65 8.20 -10.30 13.58
CA ARG A 65 8.79 -11.47 14.25
C ARG A 65 9.81 -11.11 15.33
N LYS A 66 10.49 -9.98 15.20
CA LYS A 66 11.53 -9.56 16.16
C LYS A 66 10.95 -8.78 17.35
N ILE A 67 9.86 -8.05 17.12
CA ILE A 67 9.38 -7.03 18.06
C ILE A 67 8.08 -7.44 18.73
N VAL A 68 7.21 -8.09 17.98
CA VAL A 68 5.88 -8.48 18.45
C VAL A 68 5.71 -9.99 18.31
N PRO A 69 5.87 -10.76 19.38
CA PRO A 69 5.55 -12.19 19.36
C PRO A 69 4.02 -12.38 19.37
N ALA A 70 3.32 -11.86 18.39
CA ALA A 70 1.86 -12.00 18.32
C ALA A 70 1.42 -12.57 16.97
N PRO A 71 0.74 -13.73 16.94
CA PRO A 71 0.18 -14.31 15.72
C PRO A 71 -0.79 -13.35 15.00
N ARG A 72 -1.43 -12.44 15.75
CA ARG A 72 -2.38 -11.45 15.21
C ARG A 72 -1.74 -10.44 14.23
N GLY A 73 -0.49 -10.03 14.47
CA GLY A 73 0.20 -9.11 13.56
C GLY A 73 0.50 -9.75 12.21
N ILE A 74 0.93 -11.01 12.20
CA ILE A 74 1.23 -11.74 10.97
C ILE A 74 -0.04 -11.98 10.15
N SER A 75 -1.16 -12.29 10.80
CA SER A 75 -2.43 -12.50 10.10
C SER A 75 -2.94 -11.22 9.42
N LEU A 76 -2.80 -10.06 10.05
CA LEU A 76 -3.18 -8.77 9.44
C LEU A 76 -2.35 -8.42 8.20
N ILE A 77 -1.02 -8.62 8.27
CA ILE A 77 -0.13 -8.40 7.11
C ILE A 77 -0.49 -9.37 5.97
N SER A 78 -0.69 -10.64 6.30
CA SER A 78 -1.04 -11.66 5.30
C SER A 78 -2.39 -11.38 4.66
N LEU A 79 -3.38 -10.95 5.45
CA LEU A 79 -4.69 -10.55 4.95
C LEU A 79 -4.61 -9.32 4.06
N SER A 80 -3.83 -8.30 4.46
CA SER A 80 -3.60 -7.10 3.64
C SER A 80 -2.99 -7.47 2.29
N LEU A 81 -1.93 -8.31 2.28
CA LEU A 81 -1.30 -8.74 1.02
C LEU A 81 -2.27 -9.55 0.15
N LEU A 82 -3.04 -10.46 0.74
CA LEU A 82 -4.04 -11.25 -0.01
C LEU A 82 -5.07 -10.33 -0.66
N LEU A 83 -5.61 -9.37 0.09
CA LEU A 83 -6.57 -8.40 -0.43
C LEU A 83 -5.96 -7.51 -1.52
N LEU A 84 -4.69 -7.10 -1.36
CA LEU A 84 -3.97 -6.37 -2.39
C LEU A 84 -3.86 -7.18 -3.69
N VAL A 85 -3.47 -8.44 -3.60
CA VAL A 85 -3.39 -9.33 -4.77
C VAL A 85 -4.77 -9.50 -5.42
N CYS A 86 -5.82 -9.70 -4.63
CA CYS A 86 -7.19 -9.75 -5.14
C CYS A 86 -7.57 -8.45 -5.86
N GLY A 87 -7.22 -7.28 -5.30
CA GLY A 87 -7.43 -5.98 -5.93
C GLY A 87 -6.67 -5.88 -7.28
N VAL A 88 -5.38 -6.18 -7.29
CA VAL A 88 -4.53 -6.09 -8.50
C VAL A 88 -5.02 -7.02 -9.63
N VAL A 89 -5.48 -8.22 -9.29
CA VAL A 89 -5.97 -9.19 -10.28
C VAL A 89 -7.36 -8.84 -10.82
N THR A 90 -8.19 -8.19 -9.99
CA THR A 90 -9.56 -7.80 -10.36
C THR A 90 -9.53 -6.58 -11.28
N PRO A 91 -10.08 -6.63 -12.51
CA PRO A 91 -10.05 -5.50 -13.43
C PRO A 91 -10.90 -4.33 -12.92
N TYR A 92 -10.43 -3.10 -13.16
CA TYR A 92 -11.18 -1.87 -12.88
C TYR A 92 -11.66 -1.24 -14.18
N LEU A 93 -12.82 -1.68 -14.65
CA LEU A 93 -13.50 -1.21 -15.87
C LEU A 93 -14.99 -0.94 -15.56
N PRO A 94 -15.30 0.17 -14.88
CA PRO A 94 -16.65 0.40 -14.34
C PRO A 94 -17.74 0.47 -15.40
N GLU A 95 -17.43 0.93 -16.62
CA GLU A 95 -18.37 1.01 -17.72
C GLU A 95 -18.77 -0.37 -18.28
N ASN A 96 -17.80 -1.29 -18.35
CA ASN A 96 -17.99 -2.62 -18.94
C ASN A 96 -18.30 -3.71 -17.90
N PHE A 97 -17.66 -3.60 -16.73
CA PHE A 97 -17.73 -4.58 -15.65
C PHE A 97 -17.92 -3.90 -14.29
N PRO A 98 -19.14 -3.39 -13.97
CA PRO A 98 -19.38 -2.63 -12.75
C PRO A 98 -19.15 -3.46 -11.47
N PHE A 99 -19.54 -4.73 -11.45
CA PHE A 99 -19.36 -5.58 -10.26
C PHE A 99 -17.88 -5.93 -9.98
N PRO A 100 -17.07 -6.40 -10.95
CA PRO A 100 -15.62 -6.54 -10.74
C PRO A 100 -14.96 -5.24 -10.30
N SER A 101 -15.32 -4.10 -10.90
CA SER A 101 -14.77 -2.79 -10.52
C SER A 101 -15.09 -2.41 -9.07
N PHE A 102 -16.30 -2.69 -8.62
CA PHE A 102 -16.67 -2.52 -7.20
C PHE A 102 -15.82 -3.42 -6.29
N LEU A 103 -15.64 -4.70 -6.64
CA LEU A 103 -14.80 -5.62 -5.87
C LEU A 103 -13.34 -5.16 -5.82
N HIS A 104 -12.80 -4.63 -6.93
CA HIS A 104 -11.46 -4.06 -6.99
C HIS A 104 -11.29 -2.95 -5.93
N VAL A 105 -12.23 -2.00 -5.88
CA VAL A 105 -12.21 -0.91 -4.90
C VAL A 105 -12.31 -1.43 -3.47
N VAL A 106 -13.22 -2.38 -3.21
CA VAL A 106 -13.40 -2.98 -1.88
C VAL A 106 -12.13 -3.70 -1.42
N PHE A 107 -11.52 -4.53 -2.26
CA PHE A 107 -10.29 -5.24 -1.91
C PHE A 107 -9.12 -4.29 -1.66
N SER A 108 -8.93 -3.29 -2.51
CA SER A 108 -7.87 -2.28 -2.36
C SER A 108 -8.05 -1.47 -1.07
N PHE A 109 -9.27 -1.02 -0.81
CA PHE A 109 -9.59 -0.28 0.41
C PHE A 109 -9.38 -1.11 1.68
N LEU A 110 -9.90 -2.34 1.73
CA LEU A 110 -9.72 -3.24 2.87
C LEU A 110 -8.25 -3.61 3.08
N SER A 111 -7.48 -3.78 2.01
CA SER A 111 -6.03 -3.99 2.09
C SER A 111 -5.34 -2.83 2.80
N ALA A 112 -5.63 -1.59 2.37
CA ALA A 112 -5.07 -0.38 2.97
C ALA A 112 -5.48 -0.22 4.45
N VAL A 113 -6.73 -0.52 4.80
CA VAL A 113 -7.22 -0.50 6.19
C VAL A 113 -6.47 -1.54 7.04
N CYS A 114 -6.36 -2.78 6.58
CA CYS A 114 -5.64 -3.83 7.31
C CYS A 114 -4.16 -3.46 7.54
N LEU A 115 -3.50 -2.91 6.52
CA LEU A 115 -2.12 -2.44 6.64
C LEU A 115 -1.99 -1.28 7.64
N SER A 116 -2.89 -0.30 7.56
CA SER A 116 -2.90 0.86 8.47
C SER A 116 -3.11 0.45 9.92
N VAL A 117 -4.07 -0.44 10.17
CA VAL A 117 -4.32 -0.99 11.52
C VAL A 117 -3.08 -1.73 12.03
N PHE A 118 -2.44 -2.55 11.18
CA PHE A 118 -1.21 -3.23 11.56
C PHE A 118 -0.08 -2.24 11.91
N LEU A 119 0.14 -1.21 11.09
CA LEU A 119 1.19 -0.20 11.33
C LEU A 119 0.94 0.59 12.62
N ILE A 120 -0.32 0.98 12.88
CA ILE A 120 -0.69 1.65 14.13
C ILE A 120 -0.36 0.75 15.33
N LEU A 121 -0.78 -0.51 15.30
CA LEU A 121 -0.52 -1.47 16.39
C LEU A 121 0.99 -1.70 16.60
N LEU A 122 1.74 -1.83 15.51
CA LEU A 122 3.19 -2.02 15.55
C LEU A 122 3.89 -0.81 16.18
N LEU A 123 3.62 0.40 15.68
CA LEU A 123 4.23 1.63 16.17
C LEU A 123 3.79 1.95 17.61
N TRP A 124 2.53 1.68 17.94
CA TRP A 124 2.04 1.81 19.32
C TRP A 124 2.83 0.93 20.28
N GLN A 125 3.03 -0.35 19.96
CA GLN A 125 3.80 -1.27 20.80
C GLN A 125 5.27 -0.87 20.90
N LEU A 126 5.86 -0.37 19.82
CA LEU A 126 7.22 0.16 19.82
C LEU A 126 7.35 1.42 20.70
N ALA A 127 6.41 2.34 20.60
CA ALA A 127 6.38 3.55 21.40
C ALA A 127 6.20 3.24 22.89
N GLN A 128 5.44 2.20 23.24
CA GLN A 128 5.29 1.73 24.62
C GLN A 128 6.60 1.13 25.17
N ARG A 129 7.33 0.35 24.34
CA ARG A 129 8.59 -0.28 24.76
C ARG A 129 9.77 0.70 24.83
N PHE A 130 9.78 1.69 23.94
CA PHE A 130 10.87 2.65 23.80
C PHE A 130 10.28 4.07 23.76
N PRO A 131 9.83 4.60 24.92
CA PRO A 131 9.25 5.94 25.00
C PRO A 131 10.21 7.00 24.47
N GLY A 132 9.71 7.92 23.64
CA GLY A 132 10.49 9.00 23.05
C GLY A 132 11.21 8.66 21.74
N GLN A 133 11.50 7.38 21.46
CA GLN A 133 12.18 6.99 20.22
C GLN A 133 11.22 6.76 19.06
N TYR A 134 10.05 6.16 19.31
CA TYR A 134 9.08 5.79 18.26
C TYR A 134 7.79 6.62 18.25
N SER A 135 7.60 7.49 19.22
CA SER A 135 6.43 8.39 19.27
C SER A 135 6.33 9.30 18.06
N ALA A 136 7.46 9.83 17.58
CA ALA A 136 7.50 10.68 16.39
C ALA A 136 7.00 9.94 15.13
N TYR A 137 7.32 8.65 14.97
CA TYR A 137 6.83 7.84 13.85
C TYR A 137 5.33 7.56 13.94
N LEU A 138 4.80 7.39 15.15
CA LEU A 138 3.36 7.23 15.38
C LEU A 138 2.60 8.50 14.99
N TRP A 139 3.10 9.68 15.40
CA TRP A 139 2.55 10.96 14.99
C TRP A 139 2.67 11.18 13.47
N GLY A 140 3.81 10.82 12.88
CA GLY A 140 3.99 10.87 11.42
C GLY A 140 2.96 10.02 10.69
N LEU A 141 2.72 8.77 11.13
CA LEU A 141 1.69 7.92 10.54
C LEU A 141 0.28 8.54 10.71
N ALA A 142 -0.04 9.07 11.89
CA ALA A 142 -1.33 9.73 12.13
C ALA A 142 -1.53 10.92 11.18
N MET A 143 -0.50 11.74 10.95
CA MET A 143 -0.55 12.87 10.02
C MET A 143 -0.74 12.40 8.57
N ILE A 144 -0.06 11.33 8.14
CA ILE A 144 -0.23 10.76 6.80
C ILE A 144 -1.68 10.28 6.62
N LEU A 145 -2.20 9.49 7.56
CA LEU A 145 -3.58 8.98 7.48
C LEU A 145 -4.60 10.12 7.49
N PHE A 146 -4.40 11.14 8.34
CA PHE A 146 -5.26 12.30 8.38
C PHE A 146 -5.25 13.08 7.05
N SER A 147 -4.05 13.35 6.50
CA SER A 147 -3.91 14.01 5.20
C SER A 147 -4.56 13.21 4.07
N SER A 148 -4.42 11.88 4.10
CA SER A 148 -5.06 11.01 3.11
C SER A 148 -6.58 11.08 3.16
N VAL A 149 -7.17 11.11 4.36
CA VAL A 149 -8.62 11.26 4.53
C VAL A 149 -9.08 12.65 4.06
N CYS A 150 -8.33 13.72 4.37
CA CYS A 150 -8.64 15.08 3.91
C CYS A 150 -8.57 15.18 2.38
N LEU A 151 -7.55 14.59 1.75
CA LEU A 151 -7.43 14.56 0.29
C LEU A 151 -8.57 13.79 -0.36
N LEU A 152 -8.93 12.63 0.19
CA LEU A 152 -10.06 11.85 -0.30
C LEU A 152 -11.37 12.62 -0.19
N ALA A 153 -11.59 13.31 0.93
CA ALA A 153 -12.79 14.14 1.13
C ALA A 153 -12.84 15.35 0.19
N ALA A 154 -11.69 15.96 -0.09
CA ALA A 154 -11.60 17.14 -0.97
C ALA A 154 -11.70 16.77 -2.45
N ALA A 155 -11.04 15.70 -2.87
CA ALA A 155 -11.01 15.26 -4.27
C ALA A 155 -12.24 14.44 -4.66
N GLY A 156 -12.89 13.78 -3.71
CA GLY A 156 -14.00 12.84 -3.95
C GLY A 156 -13.62 11.57 -4.72
N ILE A 157 -12.35 11.44 -5.11
CA ILE A 157 -11.80 10.29 -5.84
C ILE A 157 -10.45 9.88 -5.24
N VAL A 158 -10.11 8.61 -5.39
CA VAL A 158 -8.76 8.13 -5.14
C VAL A 158 -7.90 8.47 -6.36
N SER A 159 -6.93 9.37 -6.19
CA SER A 159 -5.99 9.79 -7.24
C SER A 159 -4.63 9.12 -7.05
N SER A 160 -3.78 9.12 -8.09
CA SER A 160 -2.41 8.60 -8.00
C SER A 160 -1.54 9.33 -6.97
N ALA A 161 -1.89 10.58 -6.63
CA ALA A 161 -1.21 11.32 -5.57
C ALA A 161 -1.58 10.80 -4.17
N LEU A 162 -2.72 10.10 -4.04
CA LEU A 162 -3.18 9.48 -2.81
C LEU A 162 -2.66 8.04 -2.65
N GLU A 163 -2.50 7.31 -3.77
CA GLU A 163 -1.97 5.95 -3.82
C GLU A 163 -0.46 5.90 -3.55
#